data_ac3dc293c75ca8d2de417325f1f00a19
#
_entry.id   ac3dc293c75ca8d2de417325f1f00a19
#
_cell.length_a   1.000
_cell.length_b   1.000
_cell.length_c   1.000
_cell.angle_alpha   90.00
_cell.angle_beta   90.00
_cell.angle_gamma   90.00
#
_symmetry.space_group_name_H-M   'P 1'
#
loop_
_entity.id
_entity.type
_entity.pdbx_description
1 polymer ?
#
loop_
_entity_poly.entity_id
_entity_poly.type
_entity_poly.pdbx_seq_one_letter_code
_entity_poly.pdbx_strand_id
1 'polypeptide(L)' 'MARPNLKKLQKECDDFNEQYPVGTSVLLKKDFVDEPVKTSVRHEAYVLSGHTAVAFFNGVSGCYAISSVIGRA' A
#
# COMPACT_ATOMS: atom_id res chain seq x y z
N MET A 1 -3.58 -20.16 -16.36
CA MET A 1 -2.82 -19.38 -15.39
C MET A 1 -3.10 -17.90 -15.58
N ALA A 2 -3.52 -17.23 -14.53
CA ALA A 2 -3.85 -15.80 -14.63
C ALA A 2 -2.56 -14.96 -14.67
N ARG A 3 -2.50 -14.05 -15.62
CA ARG A 3 -1.43 -13.07 -15.65
C ARG A 3 -1.80 -11.89 -14.77
N PRO A 4 -0.82 -11.25 -14.11
CA PRO A 4 -1.11 -9.99 -13.43
C PRO A 4 -1.73 -9.00 -14.41
N ASN A 5 -2.80 -8.35 -14.02
CA ASN A 5 -3.44 -7.34 -14.85
C ASN A 5 -2.85 -5.98 -14.48
N LEU A 6 -1.92 -5.49 -15.31
CA LEU A 6 -1.25 -4.22 -15.06
C LEU A 6 -2.22 -3.05 -14.98
N LYS A 7 -3.25 -3.05 -15.80
CA LYS A 7 -4.25 -1.99 -15.76
C LYS A 7 -4.99 -1.97 -14.44
N LYS A 8 -5.34 -3.16 -13.93
CA LYS A 8 -6.02 -3.28 -12.66
C LYS A 8 -5.10 -2.86 -11.51
N LEU A 9 -3.83 -3.30 -11.55
CA LEU A 9 -2.86 -2.93 -10.53
C LEU A 9 -2.60 -1.42 -10.55
N GLN A 10 -2.48 -0.84 -11.73
CA GLN A 10 -2.28 0.60 -11.85
C GLN A 10 -3.48 1.37 -11.32
N LYS A 11 -4.69 0.89 -11.61
CA LYS A 11 -5.90 1.50 -11.08
C LYS A 11 -5.95 1.41 -9.56
N GLU A 12 -5.55 0.28 -8.99
CA GLU A 12 -5.47 0.13 -7.53
C GLU A 12 -4.51 1.13 -6.94
N CYS A 13 -3.35 1.34 -7.58
CA CYS A 13 -2.39 2.34 -7.14
C CYS A 13 -2.98 3.75 -7.24
N ASP A 14 -3.62 4.07 -8.35
CA ASP A 14 -4.21 5.39 -8.55
C ASP A 14 -5.30 5.68 -7.53
N ASP A 15 -6.18 4.70 -7.27
CA ASP A 15 -7.23 4.81 -6.28
C ASP A 15 -6.63 4.98 -4.87
N PHE A 16 -5.59 4.21 -4.56
CA PHE A 16 -4.91 4.32 -3.29
C PHE A 16 -4.30 5.71 -3.11
N ASN A 17 -3.60 6.19 -4.13
CA ASN A 17 -2.94 7.50 -4.07
C ASN A 17 -3.95 8.63 -3.94
N GLU A 18 -5.15 8.46 -4.49
CA GLU A 18 -6.22 9.44 -4.33
C GLU A 18 -6.80 9.42 -2.92
N GLN A 19 -7.03 8.24 -2.36
CA GLN A 19 -7.58 8.09 -1.02
C GLN A 19 -6.56 8.40 0.07
N TYR A 20 -5.31 8.02 -0.15
CA TYR A 20 -4.24 8.14 0.83
C TYR A 20 -3.02 8.82 0.22
N PRO A 21 -3.10 10.13 -0.05
CA PRO A 21 -1.93 10.86 -0.55
C PRO A 21 -0.76 10.77 0.43
N VAL A 22 0.45 11.04 -0.05
CA VAL A 22 1.64 11.06 0.78
C VAL A 22 1.41 11.97 1.99
N GLY A 23 1.72 11.44 3.18
CA GLY A 23 1.49 12.15 4.44
C GLY A 23 0.20 11.73 5.16
N THR A 24 -0.68 10.99 4.51
CA THR A 24 -1.92 10.53 5.14
C THR A 24 -1.62 9.47 6.21
N SER A 25 -2.22 9.64 7.39
CA SER A 25 -2.12 8.64 8.46
C SER A 25 -3.02 7.45 8.14
N VAL A 26 -2.46 6.25 8.24
CA VAL A 26 -3.17 5.02 7.92
C VAL A 26 -2.89 3.96 8.97
N LEU A 27 -3.72 2.92 8.98
CA LEU A 27 -3.50 1.72 9.78
C LEU A 27 -2.98 0.63 8.85
N LEU A 28 -1.81 0.13 9.15
CA LEU A 28 -1.13 -0.89 8.35
C LEU A 28 -1.10 -2.21 9.10
N LYS A 29 -1.61 -3.27 8.48
CA LYS A 29 -1.52 -4.62 9.03
C LYS A 29 -0.21 -5.24 8.59
N LYS A 30 0.71 -5.41 9.54
CA LYS A 30 2.00 -6.05 9.27
C LYS A 30 1.90 -7.55 9.49
N ASP A 31 2.77 -8.30 8.82
CA ASP A 31 2.85 -9.74 8.99
C ASP A 31 3.23 -10.09 10.42
N PHE A 32 2.62 -11.12 10.97
CA PHE A 32 2.89 -11.62 12.33
C PHE A 32 2.58 -10.63 13.45
N VAL A 33 1.84 -9.58 13.15
CA VAL A 33 1.38 -8.61 14.14
C VAL A 33 -0.15 -8.62 14.16
N ASP A 34 -0.71 -8.89 15.33
CA ASP A 34 -2.17 -9.00 15.47
C ASP A 34 -2.88 -7.66 15.35
N GLU A 35 -2.27 -6.62 15.85
CA GLU A 35 -2.85 -5.29 15.83
C GLU A 35 -2.29 -4.43 14.71
N PRO A 36 -3.13 -3.62 14.04
CA PRO A 36 -2.64 -2.70 13.02
C PRO A 36 -1.68 -1.67 13.62
N VAL A 37 -0.70 -1.28 12.83
CA VAL A 37 0.27 -0.26 13.20
C VAL A 37 -0.15 1.06 12.60
N LYS A 38 -0.19 2.10 13.43
CA LYS A 38 -0.45 3.45 12.92
C LYS A 38 0.82 3.98 12.27
N THR A 39 0.70 4.38 11.01
CA THR A 39 1.80 4.94 10.24
C THR A 39 1.25 5.98 9.27
N SER A 40 2.08 6.45 8.39
CA SER A 40 1.66 7.38 7.34
C SER A 40 2.32 7.02 6.02
N VAL A 41 1.69 7.40 4.92
CA VAL A 41 2.19 7.13 3.59
C VAL A 41 3.44 7.99 3.35
N ARG A 42 4.56 7.34 3.05
CA ARG A 42 5.83 8.01 2.77
C ARG A 42 6.05 8.21 1.28
N HIS A 43 5.57 7.27 0.46
CA HIS A 43 5.75 7.32 -0.99
C HIS A 43 4.48 6.81 -1.66
N GLU A 44 4.16 7.35 -2.82
CA GLU A 44 2.99 6.93 -3.58
C GLU A 44 3.06 5.45 -3.92
N ALA A 45 1.87 4.84 -4.04
CA ALA A 45 1.77 3.46 -4.47
C ALA A 45 2.20 3.31 -5.92
N TYR A 46 2.84 2.19 -6.22
CA TYR A 46 3.26 1.88 -7.59
C TYR A 46 3.23 0.36 -7.78
N VAL A 47 3.30 -0.07 -9.03
CA VAL A 47 3.31 -1.49 -9.35
C VAL A 47 4.75 -1.99 -9.31
N LEU A 48 5.04 -2.87 -8.35
CA LEU A 48 6.37 -3.46 -8.18
C LEU A 48 6.51 -4.68 -9.09
N SER A 49 7.50 -4.66 -9.95
CA SER A 49 7.83 -5.79 -10.85
C SER A 49 6.66 -6.27 -11.69
N GLY A 50 5.65 -5.43 -11.89
CA GLY A 50 4.46 -5.78 -12.65
C GLY A 50 3.52 -6.78 -11.98
N HIS A 51 3.74 -7.08 -10.69
CA HIS A 51 2.98 -8.11 -9.98
C HIS A 51 2.13 -7.58 -8.83
N THR A 52 2.63 -6.59 -8.10
CA THR A 52 2.03 -6.20 -6.84
C THR A 52 2.01 -4.69 -6.71
N ALA A 53 0.86 -4.16 -6.31
CA ALA A 53 0.75 -2.74 -5.95
C ALA A 53 1.27 -2.56 -4.53
N VAL A 54 2.28 -1.71 -4.35
CA VAL A 54 2.95 -1.49 -3.07
C VAL A 54 3.10 0.00 -2.79
N ALA A 55 3.33 0.34 -1.54
CA ALA A 55 3.66 1.70 -1.13
C ALA A 55 4.67 1.65 0.01
N PHE A 56 5.30 2.78 0.30
CA PHE A 56 6.21 2.91 1.43
C PHE A 56 5.52 3.67 2.56
N PHE A 57 5.85 3.29 3.78
CA PHE A 57 5.25 3.87 4.98
C PHE A 57 6.34 4.32 5.95
N ASN A 58 6.07 5.39 6.68
CA ASN A 58 7.04 5.93 7.65
C ASN A 58 7.26 4.95 8.79
N GLY A 59 8.52 4.77 9.18
CA GLY A 59 8.89 3.87 10.26
C GLY A 59 8.82 2.39 9.91
N VAL A 60 8.56 2.05 8.65
CA VAL A 60 8.46 0.69 8.18
C VAL A 60 9.56 0.44 7.15
N SER A 61 10.35 -0.59 7.35
CA SER A 61 11.40 -0.98 6.40
C SER A 61 10.78 -1.60 5.15
N GLY A 62 11.24 -1.14 3.97
CA GLY A 62 10.79 -1.68 2.70
C GLY A 62 9.37 -1.26 2.36
N CYS A 63 8.85 -1.87 1.31
CA CYS A 63 7.50 -1.60 0.85
C CYS A 63 6.52 -2.66 1.37
N TYR A 64 5.27 -2.27 1.43
CA TYR A 64 4.18 -3.20 1.77
C TYR A 64 3.10 -3.12 0.71
N ALA A 65 2.42 -4.23 0.47
CA ALA A 65 1.28 -4.24 -0.44
C ALA A 65 0.20 -3.28 0.07
N ILE A 66 -0.38 -2.52 -0.84
CA ILE A 66 -1.43 -1.55 -0.44
C ILE A 66 -2.65 -2.24 0.16
N SER A 67 -2.86 -3.52 -0.16
CA SER A 67 -3.92 -4.32 0.45
C SER A 67 -3.73 -4.52 1.95
N SER A 68 -2.52 -4.27 2.47
CA SER A 68 -2.24 -4.33 3.91
C SER A 68 -2.76 -3.11 4.66
N VAL A 69 -3.12 -2.05 3.97
CA VAL A 69 -3.71 -0.86 4.59
C VAL A 69 -5.18 -1.16 4.87
N ILE A 70 -5.56 -1.03 6.15
CA ILE A 70 -6.93 -1.31 6.59
C ILE A 70 -7.81 -0.09 6.37
N GLY A 71 -7.27 1.09 6.58
CA GLY A 71 -8.01 2.33 6.46
C GLY A 71 -7.22 3.49 7.04
N ARG A 72 -7.87 4.63 7.19
CA ARG A 72 -7.24 5.79 7.81
C ARG A 72 -7.13 5.60 9.32
N ALA A 73 -6.03 6.10 9.85
CA ALA A 73 -5.83 6.10 11.30
C ALA A 73 -6.59 7.25 11.95
#